data_25141c4275dab51b05ac7df907d7e9b1
#
_entry.id   25141c4275dab51b05ac7df907d7e9b1
#
_cell.length_a   1.000
_cell.length_b   1.000
_cell.length_c   1.000
_cell.angle_alpha   90.00
_cell.angle_beta   90.00
_cell.angle_gamma   90.00
#
_symmetry.space_group_name_H-M   'P 1'
#
loop_
_entity.id
_entity.type
_entity.pdbx_description
1 polymer ?
#
loop_
_entity_poly.entity_id
_entity_poly.type
_entity_poly.pdbx_seq_one_letter_code
_entity_poly.pdbx_strand_id
1 'polypeptide(L)'
;DIIADGERIVGDGVNIAARVESKASPGGVALSGTAFDQVEGKLPLRAIEQAPQALKNVRQPVRIFDVEEGHAVAAGEDGGTLPSVPEQTEPVFAERLAIAVLPFDNLSQDIEQEYFADGLAEDLITSLASLRLYPIISRNSSFTYKGRSVDVRLAGKELGADYLVTGSVRRAGQRVRVTAALVETSSARQRWTGRFDRELEDIFDLQDELTREITGAVGPEVSKLEMRRAVNQPVRDIDFWDCIHRSMWHLSRFERDSSTKAETWARRAIELQPNSSRAHSLLAFSHLHQAIFKWSDEVRQAVSQARTAAERGVALNPNDPLALTSLGFALSFIGDHEQAVELLERAVRINPSSAMAAWALGAALGPAGRPDDAIQSLERAIRLSPQDPLMHEFLFAMSASHFIAGRYDECIRVARQSLDLRPGM
;
A
#
# COMPACT_ATOMS: atom_id res chain seq x y z
N ASP A 1 8.90 -19.01 -28.52
CA ASP A 1 9.66 -19.54 -27.36
C ASP A 1 10.12 -18.37 -26.51
N ILE A 2 9.81 -18.42 -25.23
CA ILE A 2 10.24 -17.42 -24.24
C ILE A 2 11.22 -18.15 -23.32
N ILE A 3 12.43 -17.63 -23.21
CA ILE A 3 13.47 -18.15 -22.30
C ILE A 3 13.66 -17.11 -21.19
N ALA A 4 13.48 -17.53 -19.95
CA ALA A 4 13.81 -16.73 -18.77
C ALA A 4 15.26 -17.08 -18.38
N ASP A 5 16.18 -16.13 -18.47
CA ASP A 5 17.56 -16.25 -18.01
C ASP A 5 17.78 -15.20 -16.93
N GLY A 6 17.63 -15.62 -15.67
CA GLY A 6 17.60 -14.72 -14.53
C GLY A 6 16.43 -13.73 -14.61
N GLU A 7 16.70 -12.44 -14.50
CA GLU A 7 15.72 -11.37 -14.62
C GLU A 7 15.40 -10.92 -16.05
N ARG A 8 16.06 -11.51 -17.07
CA ARG A 8 15.83 -11.16 -18.47
C ARG A 8 14.93 -12.17 -19.13
N ILE A 9 13.81 -11.68 -19.64
CA ILE A 9 12.94 -12.44 -20.55
C ILE A 9 13.46 -12.19 -21.96
N VAL A 10 14.02 -13.21 -22.60
CA VAL A 10 14.52 -13.15 -23.97
C VAL A 10 13.81 -14.19 -24.81
N GLY A 11 13.54 -13.88 -26.06
CA GLY A 11 12.92 -14.80 -27.00
C GLY A 11 12.30 -14.04 -28.18
N ASP A 12 12.02 -14.77 -29.25
CA ASP A 12 11.44 -14.19 -30.46
C ASP A 12 10.10 -13.50 -30.17
N GLY A 13 9.31 -14.02 -29.23
CA GLY A 13 8.03 -13.45 -28.84
C GLY A 13 8.16 -12.06 -28.20
N VAL A 14 9.15 -11.86 -27.33
CA VAL A 14 9.42 -10.56 -26.68
C VAL A 14 9.92 -9.53 -27.70
N ASN A 15 10.79 -9.95 -28.61
CA ASN A 15 11.29 -9.12 -29.68
C ASN A 15 10.19 -8.71 -30.67
N ILE A 16 9.24 -9.60 -30.95
CA ILE A 16 8.08 -9.28 -31.81
C ILE A 16 7.15 -8.30 -31.07
N ALA A 17 6.86 -8.51 -29.78
CA ALA A 17 5.98 -7.64 -29.00
C ALA A 17 6.48 -6.18 -28.98
N ALA A 18 7.76 -5.95 -28.66
CA ALA A 18 8.36 -4.61 -28.65
C ALA A 18 8.30 -3.89 -30.02
N ARG A 19 8.21 -4.64 -31.12
CA ARG A 19 8.12 -4.06 -32.46
C ARG A 19 6.70 -3.86 -32.92
N VAL A 20 5.76 -4.69 -32.46
CA VAL A 20 4.33 -4.50 -32.68
C VAL A 20 3.85 -3.26 -31.94
N GLU A 21 4.34 -3.02 -30.70
CA GLU A 21 4.08 -1.81 -29.94
C GLU A 21 4.40 -0.53 -30.74
N SER A 22 5.55 -0.50 -31.43
CA SER A 22 5.96 0.66 -32.24
C SER A 22 5.07 0.92 -33.45
N LYS A 23 4.11 0.04 -33.76
CA LYS A 23 3.18 0.10 -34.88
C LYS A 23 1.75 0.39 -34.46
N ALA A 24 1.48 0.35 -33.17
CA ALA A 24 0.18 0.74 -32.64
C ALA A 24 -0.08 2.23 -32.88
N SER A 25 -1.34 2.58 -33.10
CA SER A 25 -1.77 3.99 -33.11
C SER A 25 -1.50 4.64 -31.74
N PRO A 26 -1.20 5.95 -31.67
CA PRO A 26 -1.00 6.63 -30.39
C PRO A 26 -2.16 6.40 -29.42
N GLY A 27 -1.91 5.77 -28.27
CA GLY A 27 -2.92 5.38 -27.29
C GLY A 27 -3.67 4.08 -27.61
N GLY A 28 -3.41 3.43 -28.75
CA GLY A 28 -4.07 2.19 -29.16
C GLY A 28 -3.30 0.93 -28.73
N VAL A 29 -3.93 -0.22 -28.90
CA VAL A 29 -3.35 -1.55 -28.64
C VAL A 29 -3.19 -2.28 -29.97
N ALA A 30 -2.00 -2.84 -30.23
CA ALA A 30 -1.74 -3.70 -31.37
C ALA A 30 -1.36 -5.12 -30.93
N LEU A 31 -1.86 -6.12 -31.65
CA LEU A 31 -1.57 -7.53 -31.41
C LEU A 31 -0.82 -8.13 -32.61
N SER A 32 0.14 -9.03 -32.32
CA SER A 32 0.69 -9.88 -33.39
C SER A 32 -0.35 -10.92 -33.82
N GLY A 33 -0.29 -11.43 -35.05
CA GLY A 33 -1.20 -12.47 -35.53
C GLY A 33 -1.28 -13.67 -34.60
N THR A 34 -0.15 -14.14 -34.07
CA THR A 34 -0.07 -15.23 -33.13
C THR A 34 -0.80 -14.91 -31.81
N ALA A 35 -0.69 -13.68 -31.32
CA ALA A 35 -1.40 -13.25 -30.12
C ALA A 35 -2.91 -13.10 -30.38
N PHE A 36 -3.28 -12.57 -31.55
CA PHE A 36 -4.67 -12.43 -31.96
C PHE A 36 -5.35 -13.81 -32.08
N ASP A 37 -4.73 -14.76 -32.75
CA ASP A 37 -5.27 -16.13 -32.91
C ASP A 37 -5.52 -16.85 -31.55
N GLN A 38 -4.80 -16.45 -30.50
CA GLN A 38 -5.01 -17.02 -29.15
C GLN A 38 -6.18 -16.37 -28.39
N VAL A 39 -6.55 -15.15 -28.70
CA VAL A 39 -7.61 -14.40 -28.00
C VAL A 39 -8.88 -14.29 -28.82
N GLU A 40 -8.82 -14.58 -30.13
CA GLU A 40 -9.98 -14.61 -31.02
C GLU A 40 -11.04 -15.59 -30.51
N GLY A 41 -12.28 -15.12 -30.39
CA GLY A 41 -13.40 -15.89 -29.85
C GLY A 41 -13.42 -16.10 -28.33
N LYS A 42 -12.36 -15.68 -27.60
CA LYS A 42 -12.31 -15.71 -26.13
C LYS A 42 -12.56 -14.35 -25.50
N LEU A 43 -12.24 -13.29 -26.24
CA LEU A 43 -12.47 -11.91 -25.84
C LEU A 43 -13.32 -11.19 -26.88
N PRO A 44 -14.27 -10.34 -26.51
CA PRO A 44 -15.09 -9.56 -27.44
C PRO A 44 -14.30 -8.39 -27.99
N LEU A 45 -13.26 -8.67 -28.77
CA LEU A 45 -12.37 -7.67 -29.38
C LEU A 45 -12.76 -7.46 -30.84
N ARG A 46 -12.88 -6.20 -31.26
CA ARG A 46 -12.80 -5.82 -32.67
C ARG A 46 -11.36 -5.45 -32.99
N ALA A 47 -10.80 -6.11 -33.96
CA ALA A 47 -9.46 -5.83 -34.41
C ALA A 47 -9.43 -5.70 -35.94
N ILE A 48 -8.69 -4.72 -36.44
CA ILE A 48 -8.48 -4.47 -37.87
C ILE A 48 -7.10 -5.01 -38.24
N GLU A 49 -7.06 -5.96 -39.17
CA GLU A 49 -5.81 -6.49 -39.70
C GLU A 49 -5.11 -5.43 -40.57
N GLN A 50 -3.87 -5.10 -40.19
CA GLN A 50 -2.99 -4.29 -41.00
C GLN A 50 -2.33 -5.16 -42.11
N ALA A 51 -1.86 -4.53 -43.20
CA ALA A 51 -1.05 -5.23 -44.17
C ALA A 51 0.18 -5.87 -43.48
N PRO A 52 0.53 -7.14 -43.81
CA PRO A 52 1.67 -7.84 -43.22
C PRO A 52 2.95 -7.00 -43.31
N GLN A 53 3.62 -6.80 -42.17
CA GLN A 53 4.79 -5.93 -42.07
C GLN A 53 6.07 -6.72 -41.85
N ALA A 54 7.13 -6.35 -42.62
CA ALA A 54 8.47 -6.84 -42.37
C ALA A 54 9.06 -6.14 -41.13
N LEU A 55 9.27 -6.90 -40.05
CA LEU A 55 9.90 -6.39 -38.86
C LEU A 55 11.40 -6.69 -38.86
N LYS A 56 12.23 -5.76 -38.40
CA LYS A 56 13.70 -5.89 -38.40
C LYS A 56 14.10 -7.14 -37.58
N ASN A 57 14.92 -8.01 -38.13
CA ASN A 57 15.38 -9.30 -37.59
C ASN A 57 14.27 -10.36 -37.36
N VAL A 58 13.13 -10.24 -38.03
CA VAL A 58 12.09 -11.29 -38.09
C VAL A 58 12.10 -11.83 -39.52
N ARG A 59 12.25 -13.16 -39.68
CA ARG A 59 12.47 -13.80 -41.00
C ARG A 59 11.23 -13.78 -41.90
N GLN A 60 10.05 -13.66 -41.34
CA GLN A 60 8.78 -13.65 -42.07
C GLN A 60 7.97 -12.40 -41.70
N PRO A 61 7.21 -11.84 -42.67
CA PRO A 61 6.28 -10.74 -42.35
C PRO A 61 5.30 -11.14 -41.23
N VAL A 62 5.10 -10.25 -40.28
CA VAL A 62 4.20 -10.48 -39.12
C VAL A 62 2.87 -9.81 -39.43
N ARG A 63 1.77 -10.56 -39.25
CA ARG A 63 0.41 -10.01 -39.23
C ARG A 63 0.25 -9.15 -37.97
N ILE A 64 -0.29 -7.96 -38.12
CA ILE A 64 -0.53 -7.03 -37.01
C ILE A 64 -2.01 -6.65 -37.01
N PHE A 65 -2.61 -6.62 -35.86
CA PHE A 65 -4.01 -6.28 -35.64
C PHE A 65 -4.09 -5.08 -34.72
N ASP A 66 -4.71 -3.98 -35.15
CA ASP A 66 -5.07 -2.87 -34.29
C ASP A 66 -6.38 -3.18 -33.61
N VAL A 67 -6.42 -3.06 -32.28
CA VAL A 67 -7.64 -3.23 -31.47
C VAL A 67 -8.37 -1.89 -31.42
N GLU A 68 -9.63 -1.84 -31.90
CA GLU A 68 -10.46 -0.66 -31.81
C GLU A 68 -10.91 -0.45 -30.35
N GLU A 69 -10.68 0.75 -29.80
CA GLU A 69 -11.27 1.16 -28.53
C GLU A 69 -12.78 1.32 -28.64
N GLY A 70 -13.50 0.54 -27.84
CA GLY A 70 -14.87 0.77 -27.48
C GLY A 70 -15.91 0.48 -28.55
N HIS A 71 -16.49 -0.72 -28.51
CA HIS A 71 -17.95 -0.97 -28.53
C HIS A 71 -18.18 -2.42 -28.18
N ALA A 72 -18.75 -2.68 -27.01
CA ALA A 72 -19.35 -3.99 -26.74
C ALA A 72 -20.35 -4.28 -27.88
N VAL A 73 -20.07 -5.33 -28.67
CA VAL A 73 -21.02 -5.82 -29.66
C VAL A 73 -22.25 -6.27 -28.88
N ALA A 74 -23.41 -5.66 -29.14
CA ALA A 74 -24.69 -6.13 -28.65
C ALA A 74 -24.83 -7.62 -29.05
N ALA A 75 -24.80 -8.51 -28.06
CA ALA A 75 -25.14 -9.90 -28.25
C ALA A 75 -26.62 -9.98 -28.69
N GLY A 76 -26.88 -10.77 -29.74
CA GLY A 76 -28.21 -11.05 -30.23
C GLY A 76 -29.16 -11.56 -29.14
N GLU A 77 -30.41 -11.32 -29.38
CA GLU A 77 -31.57 -11.69 -28.59
C GLU A 77 -31.51 -13.15 -28.10
N ASP A 78 -31.06 -13.36 -26.87
CA ASP A 78 -31.54 -14.42 -25.99
C ASP A 78 -31.18 -14.04 -24.54
N GLY A 79 -32.23 -13.90 -23.73
CA GLY A 79 -32.22 -13.23 -22.45
C GLY A 79 -31.44 -13.97 -21.36
N GLY A 80 -30.23 -13.55 -21.13
CA GLY A 80 -29.45 -13.84 -19.96
C GLY A 80 -28.71 -12.59 -19.51
N THR A 81 -29.30 -11.86 -18.58
CA THR A 81 -28.69 -10.68 -17.95
C THR A 81 -27.48 -11.16 -17.15
N LEU A 82 -26.28 -11.09 -17.74
CA LEU A 82 -25.05 -11.10 -16.95
C LEU A 82 -25.07 -9.85 -16.06
N PRO A 83 -24.80 -9.95 -14.76
CA PRO A 83 -24.67 -8.79 -13.92
C PRO A 83 -23.55 -7.92 -14.51
N SER A 84 -23.90 -6.71 -14.90
CA SER A 84 -22.94 -5.67 -15.25
C SER A 84 -21.95 -5.55 -14.10
N VAL A 85 -20.69 -5.90 -14.36
CA VAL A 85 -19.59 -5.50 -13.47
C VAL A 85 -19.70 -3.97 -13.41
N PRO A 86 -19.92 -3.36 -12.25
CA PRO A 86 -19.97 -1.92 -12.17
C PRO A 86 -18.63 -1.43 -12.69
N GLU A 87 -18.69 -0.56 -13.69
CA GLU A 87 -17.56 0.26 -14.12
C GLU A 87 -16.95 0.82 -12.85
N GLN A 88 -15.75 0.37 -12.51
CA GLN A 88 -15.00 0.92 -11.41
C GLN A 88 -14.62 2.33 -11.86
N THR A 89 -15.54 3.28 -11.70
CA THR A 89 -15.16 4.69 -11.64
C THR A 89 -14.20 4.79 -10.48
N GLU A 90 -12.90 4.71 -10.80
CA GLU A 90 -11.88 5.16 -9.88
C GLU A 90 -12.29 6.56 -9.44
N PRO A 91 -12.33 6.83 -8.13
CA PRO A 91 -12.71 8.16 -7.66
C PRO A 91 -11.82 9.16 -8.37
N VAL A 92 -12.43 10.16 -8.99
CA VAL A 92 -11.72 11.26 -9.68
C VAL A 92 -10.67 11.79 -8.71
N PHE A 93 -9.38 11.56 -9.02
CA PHE A 93 -8.24 11.94 -8.17
C PHE A 93 -8.08 13.46 -7.99
N ALA A 94 -8.92 14.27 -8.62
CA ALA A 94 -8.81 15.73 -8.67
C ALA A 94 -8.90 16.45 -7.29
N GLU A 95 -9.36 15.77 -6.23
CA GLU A 95 -9.47 16.33 -4.89
C GLU A 95 -8.60 15.58 -3.85
N ARG A 96 -7.74 14.69 -4.30
CA ARG A 96 -6.91 13.85 -3.41
C ARG A 96 -5.55 14.47 -3.20
N LEU A 97 -5.18 14.56 -1.94
CA LEU A 97 -3.85 14.85 -1.47
C LEU A 97 -2.82 13.93 -2.13
N ALA A 98 -1.88 14.50 -2.87
CA ALA A 98 -0.88 13.75 -3.60
C ALA A 98 0.53 13.91 -2.99
N ILE A 99 1.35 12.86 -3.13
CA ILE A 99 2.75 12.85 -2.71
C ILE A 99 3.62 12.69 -3.95
N ALA A 100 4.68 13.52 -4.06
CA ALA A 100 5.73 13.31 -5.04
C ALA A 100 7.05 12.95 -4.34
N VAL A 101 7.80 12.03 -4.92
CA VAL A 101 9.18 11.74 -4.51
C VAL A 101 10.10 12.35 -5.54
N LEU A 102 10.87 13.36 -5.14
CA LEU A 102 11.85 13.98 -6.01
C LEU A 102 13.12 13.11 -6.10
N PRO A 103 13.89 13.19 -7.20
CA PRO A 103 15.19 12.56 -7.28
C PRO A 103 16.06 12.96 -6.09
N PHE A 104 16.76 12.01 -5.50
CA PHE A 104 17.65 12.28 -4.38
C PHE A 104 18.97 12.88 -4.91
N ASP A 105 19.47 13.90 -4.21
CA ASP A 105 20.74 14.53 -4.57
C ASP A 105 21.92 13.62 -4.26
N ASN A 106 22.76 13.35 -5.25
CA ASN A 106 24.04 12.69 -5.02
C ASN A 106 25.07 13.73 -4.54
N LEU A 107 25.40 13.69 -3.26
CA LEU A 107 26.42 14.54 -2.65
C LEU A 107 27.82 13.90 -2.65
N SER A 108 27.98 12.76 -3.35
CA SER A 108 29.27 12.11 -3.58
C SER A 108 29.86 12.59 -4.88
N GLN A 109 31.18 12.46 -5.05
CA GLN A 109 31.85 12.76 -6.34
C GLN A 109 31.81 11.57 -7.31
N ASP A 110 31.13 10.48 -6.94
CA ASP A 110 31.10 9.21 -7.67
C ASP A 110 29.80 9.10 -8.48
N ILE A 111 29.92 8.95 -9.78
CA ILE A 111 28.79 8.80 -10.72
C ILE A 111 28.00 7.51 -10.45
N GLU A 112 28.62 6.44 -9.96
CA GLU A 112 27.91 5.20 -9.63
C GLU A 112 26.87 5.41 -8.52
N GLN A 113 27.05 6.41 -7.65
CA GLN A 113 26.08 6.77 -6.63
C GLN A 113 24.84 7.51 -7.18
N GLU A 114 24.91 8.00 -8.41
CA GLU A 114 23.77 8.58 -9.11
C GLU A 114 22.69 7.51 -9.37
N TYR A 115 23.12 6.31 -9.82
CA TYR A 115 22.19 5.20 -10.03
C TYR A 115 21.53 4.73 -8.73
N PHE A 116 22.29 4.72 -7.65
CA PHE A 116 21.74 4.38 -6.33
C PHE A 116 20.72 5.42 -5.86
N ALA A 117 21.01 6.70 -6.00
CA ALA A 117 20.11 7.78 -5.61
C ALA A 117 18.82 7.78 -6.44
N ASP A 118 18.92 7.56 -7.74
CA ASP A 118 17.79 7.45 -8.66
C ASP A 118 16.96 6.19 -8.37
N GLY A 119 17.60 5.05 -8.22
CA GLY A 119 16.93 3.78 -7.90
C GLY A 119 16.17 3.86 -6.58
N LEU A 120 16.77 4.43 -5.53
CA LEU A 120 16.11 4.62 -4.24
C LEU A 120 14.85 5.50 -4.38
N ALA A 121 14.89 6.57 -5.16
CA ALA A 121 13.73 7.42 -5.41
C ALA A 121 12.63 6.67 -6.18
N GLU A 122 12.99 5.84 -7.17
CA GLU A 122 12.07 5.02 -7.95
C GLU A 122 11.40 3.93 -7.08
N ASP A 123 12.17 3.25 -6.24
CA ASP A 123 11.66 2.26 -5.31
C ASP A 123 10.74 2.87 -4.25
N LEU A 124 11.05 4.09 -3.79
CA LEU A 124 10.17 4.84 -2.91
C LEU A 124 8.83 5.18 -3.58
N ILE A 125 8.85 5.62 -4.84
CA ILE A 125 7.62 5.86 -5.63
C ILE A 125 6.79 4.58 -5.70
N THR A 126 7.41 3.46 -6.07
CA THR A 126 6.74 2.16 -6.20
C THR A 126 6.21 1.68 -4.85
N SER A 127 7.01 1.77 -3.80
CA SER A 127 6.65 1.31 -2.46
C SER A 127 5.52 2.15 -1.85
N LEU A 128 5.57 3.47 -1.96
CA LEU A 128 4.51 4.37 -1.49
C LEU A 128 3.21 4.16 -2.29
N ALA A 129 3.30 3.96 -3.61
CA ALA A 129 2.14 3.67 -4.45
C ALA A 129 1.46 2.34 -4.05
N SER A 130 2.24 1.33 -3.66
CA SER A 130 1.72 0.04 -3.20
C SER A 130 0.86 0.14 -1.94
N LEU A 131 1.10 1.14 -1.09
CA LEU A 131 0.30 1.40 0.10
C LEU A 131 -1.14 1.83 -0.23
N ARG A 132 -1.39 2.36 -1.42
CA ARG A 132 -2.70 2.86 -1.90
C ARG A 132 -3.37 3.85 -0.93
N LEU A 133 -2.58 4.55 -0.14
CA LEU A 133 -3.06 5.54 0.83
C LEU A 133 -3.37 6.86 0.13
N TYR A 134 -2.45 7.31 -0.70
CA TYR A 134 -2.49 8.58 -1.41
C TYR A 134 -2.06 8.39 -2.86
N PRO A 135 -2.50 9.22 -3.81
CA PRO A 135 -1.92 9.30 -5.14
C PRO A 135 -0.43 9.61 -5.05
N ILE A 136 0.38 8.85 -5.78
CA ILE A 136 1.81 9.11 -5.89
C ILE A 136 2.10 9.60 -7.29
N ILE A 137 2.76 10.76 -7.39
CA ILE A 137 3.14 11.36 -8.67
C ILE A 137 4.16 10.45 -9.35
N SER A 138 3.96 10.23 -10.65
CA SER A 138 4.78 9.33 -11.45
C SER A 138 6.25 9.75 -11.47
N ARG A 139 7.13 8.76 -11.65
CA ARG A 139 8.57 8.96 -11.82
C ARG A 139 8.89 10.00 -12.89
N ASN A 140 8.28 9.88 -14.06
CA ASN A 140 8.57 10.77 -15.19
C ASN A 140 8.32 12.25 -14.85
N SER A 141 7.25 12.56 -14.12
CA SER A 141 6.95 13.92 -13.67
C SER A 141 7.93 14.39 -12.59
N SER A 142 8.18 13.57 -11.59
CA SER A 142 9.08 13.90 -10.47
C SER A 142 10.52 14.11 -10.94
N PHE A 143 11.01 13.32 -11.90
CA PHE A 143 12.39 13.37 -12.39
C PHE A 143 12.68 14.56 -13.34
N THR A 144 11.68 15.34 -13.72
CA THR A 144 11.90 16.64 -14.40
C THR A 144 12.65 17.64 -13.53
N TYR A 145 12.67 17.40 -12.21
CA TYR A 145 13.38 18.21 -11.22
C TYR A 145 14.82 17.76 -10.96
N LYS A 146 15.29 16.71 -11.63
CA LYS A 146 16.66 16.20 -11.42
C LYS A 146 17.71 17.26 -11.76
N GLY A 147 18.64 17.48 -10.82
CA GLY A 147 19.75 18.44 -10.98
C GLY A 147 19.31 19.92 -10.94
N ARG A 148 18.07 20.20 -10.52
CA ARG A 148 17.57 21.58 -10.39
C ARG A 148 17.50 22.00 -8.93
N SER A 149 17.71 23.28 -8.65
CA SER A 149 17.34 23.86 -7.37
C SER A 149 15.82 23.96 -7.29
N VAL A 150 15.24 23.32 -6.30
CA VAL A 150 13.78 23.14 -6.20
C VAL A 150 13.19 24.16 -5.22
N ASP A 151 12.32 25.07 -5.71
CA ASP A 151 11.36 25.72 -4.84
C ASP A 151 10.20 24.75 -4.54
N VAL A 152 10.10 24.33 -3.28
CA VAL A 152 9.13 23.34 -2.81
C VAL A 152 7.68 23.73 -3.13
N ARG A 153 7.35 25.03 -3.00
CA ARG A 153 5.98 25.53 -3.27
C ARG A 153 5.66 25.48 -4.76
N LEU A 154 6.64 25.87 -5.58
CA LEU A 154 6.49 25.84 -7.03
C LEU A 154 6.39 24.39 -7.53
N ALA A 155 7.29 23.52 -7.09
CA ALA A 155 7.27 22.10 -7.45
C ALA A 155 5.96 21.41 -7.02
N GLY A 156 5.47 21.71 -5.80
CA GLY A 156 4.18 21.19 -5.34
C GLY A 156 3.02 21.60 -6.25
N LYS A 157 3.00 22.88 -6.67
CA LYS A 157 1.98 23.40 -7.58
C LYS A 157 2.05 22.77 -8.98
N GLU A 158 3.26 22.66 -9.55
CA GLU A 158 3.49 22.12 -10.89
C GLU A 158 3.20 20.61 -10.95
N LEU A 159 3.52 19.87 -9.89
CA LEU A 159 3.26 18.43 -9.78
C LEU A 159 1.85 18.12 -9.25
N GLY A 160 1.10 19.10 -8.75
CA GLY A 160 -0.16 18.85 -8.05
C GLY A 160 0.03 18.02 -6.77
N ALA A 161 1.17 18.19 -6.08
CA ALA A 161 1.53 17.44 -4.90
C ALA A 161 1.48 18.29 -3.63
N ASP A 162 0.81 17.81 -2.58
CA ASP A 162 0.71 18.48 -1.29
C ASP A 162 1.92 18.21 -0.40
N TYR A 163 2.59 17.07 -0.66
CA TYR A 163 3.80 16.66 0.03
C TYR A 163 4.88 16.26 -0.96
N LEU A 164 6.11 16.65 -0.67
CA LEU A 164 7.31 16.21 -1.37
C LEU A 164 8.17 15.35 -0.44
N VAL A 165 8.59 14.19 -0.92
CA VAL A 165 9.72 13.46 -0.34
C VAL A 165 10.97 13.89 -1.08
N THR A 166 11.93 14.43 -0.34
CA THR A 166 13.23 14.88 -0.86
C THR A 166 14.34 14.17 -0.11
N GLY A 167 15.52 14.09 -0.66
CA GLY A 167 16.62 13.47 0.05
C GLY A 167 17.97 13.65 -0.61
N SER A 168 18.99 13.12 0.04
CA SER A 168 20.35 13.08 -0.48
C SER A 168 21.07 11.81 -0.09
N VAL A 169 22.00 11.40 -0.93
CA VAL A 169 22.87 10.27 -0.74
C VAL A 169 24.32 10.76 -0.68
N ARG A 170 25.08 10.29 0.31
CA ARG A 170 26.52 10.54 0.41
C ARG A 170 27.22 9.24 0.73
N ARG A 171 28.21 8.87 -0.07
CA ARG A 171 29.12 7.77 0.19
C ARG A 171 30.50 8.25 0.62
N ALA A 172 31.07 7.58 1.59
CA ALA A 172 32.48 7.77 2.04
C ALA A 172 33.10 6.40 2.33
N GLY A 173 33.85 5.87 1.36
CA GLY A 173 34.36 4.50 1.40
C GLY A 173 33.22 3.48 1.39
N GLN A 174 33.17 2.62 2.42
CA GLN A 174 32.10 1.62 2.59
C GLN A 174 30.87 2.16 3.35
N ARG A 175 30.86 3.42 3.75
CA ARG A 175 29.71 4.01 4.45
C ARG A 175 28.84 4.80 3.50
N VAL A 176 27.54 4.49 3.50
CA VAL A 176 26.51 5.25 2.81
C VAL A 176 25.63 5.95 3.84
N ARG A 177 25.47 7.24 3.66
CA ARG A 177 24.51 8.05 4.41
C ARG A 177 23.39 8.50 3.47
N VAL A 178 22.17 8.17 3.83
CA VAL A 178 20.97 8.67 3.19
C VAL A 178 20.24 9.60 4.15
N THR A 179 19.83 10.76 3.65
CA THR A 179 18.91 11.66 4.36
C THR A 179 17.65 11.76 3.54
N ALA A 180 16.50 11.59 4.18
CA ALA A 180 15.21 11.77 3.54
C ALA A 180 14.37 12.74 4.37
N ALA A 181 13.53 13.53 3.72
CA ALA A 181 12.66 14.50 4.37
C ALA A 181 11.28 14.52 3.70
N LEU A 182 10.23 14.67 4.50
CA LEU A 182 8.87 14.95 4.06
C LEU A 182 8.61 16.44 4.24
N VAL A 183 8.27 17.14 3.17
CA VAL A 183 8.03 18.58 3.15
C VAL A 183 6.59 18.85 2.68
N GLU A 184 5.85 19.62 3.46
CA GLU A 184 4.53 20.11 3.06
C GLU A 184 4.69 21.28 2.09
N THR A 185 4.12 21.19 0.92
CA THR A 185 4.35 22.15 -0.18
C THR A 185 3.74 23.52 0.10
N SER A 186 2.53 23.58 0.68
CA SER A 186 1.82 24.83 0.97
C SER A 186 2.57 25.75 1.92
N SER A 187 3.19 25.20 2.96
CA SER A 187 3.93 25.94 3.99
C SER A 187 5.45 25.94 3.78
N ALA A 188 5.97 25.04 2.91
CA ALA A 188 7.37 24.69 2.77
C ALA A 188 8.00 24.21 4.11
N ARG A 189 7.19 23.69 5.03
CA ARG A 189 7.66 23.16 6.31
C ARG A 189 8.03 21.71 6.18
N GLN A 190 9.22 21.39 6.66
CA GLN A 190 9.65 20.01 6.83
C GLN A 190 8.87 19.37 7.98
N ARG A 191 8.16 18.28 7.68
CA ARG A 191 7.28 17.59 8.62
C ARG A 191 7.95 16.39 9.25
N TRP A 192 8.88 15.78 8.52
CA TRP A 192 9.68 14.67 8.99
C TRP A 192 11.06 14.67 8.34
N THR A 193 12.05 14.11 9.04
CA THR A 193 13.40 13.85 8.54
C THR A 193 13.89 12.52 9.11
N GLY A 194 14.44 11.70 8.24
CA GLY A 194 15.20 10.51 8.58
C GLY A 194 16.65 10.63 8.11
N ARG A 195 17.55 10.08 8.91
CA ARG A 195 18.97 9.93 8.55
C ARG A 195 19.36 8.49 8.80
N PHE A 196 19.90 7.86 7.78
CA PHE A 196 20.25 6.45 7.74
C PHE A 196 21.74 6.34 7.44
N ASP A 197 22.50 5.77 8.35
CA ASP A 197 23.93 5.50 8.18
C ASP A 197 24.12 3.97 8.10
N ARG A 198 24.63 3.45 6.99
CA ARG A 198 24.78 2.01 6.71
C ARG A 198 26.16 1.70 6.14
N GLU A 199 26.57 0.45 6.28
CA GLU A 199 27.72 -0.10 5.56
C GLU A 199 27.22 -0.71 4.24
N LEU A 200 27.98 -0.48 3.16
CA LEU A 200 27.65 -1.00 1.83
C LEU A 200 28.26 -2.39 1.69
N GLU A 201 27.48 -3.43 2.00
CA GLU A 201 27.82 -4.82 1.72
C GLU A 201 27.23 -5.24 0.37
N ASP A 202 25.96 -5.03 0.18
CA ASP A 202 25.23 -5.18 -1.09
C ASP A 202 24.39 -3.93 -1.35
N ILE A 203 24.43 -3.43 -2.59
CA ILE A 203 23.76 -2.18 -2.96
C ILE A 203 22.24 -2.34 -3.04
N PHE A 204 21.75 -3.51 -3.49
CA PHE A 204 20.34 -3.80 -3.66
C PHE A 204 19.67 -4.09 -2.31
N ASP A 205 20.32 -4.88 -1.45
CA ASP A 205 19.83 -5.15 -0.10
C ASP A 205 19.72 -3.86 0.71
N LEU A 206 20.70 -2.96 0.56
CA LEU A 206 20.69 -1.65 1.19
C LEU A 206 19.54 -0.77 0.67
N GLN A 207 19.32 -0.78 -0.64
CA GLN A 207 18.24 -0.03 -1.29
C GLN A 207 16.88 -0.50 -0.80
N ASP A 208 16.66 -1.81 -0.75
CA ASP A 208 15.43 -2.43 -0.23
C ASP A 208 15.19 -2.10 1.24
N GLU A 209 16.23 -2.15 2.08
CA GLU A 209 16.14 -1.79 3.50
C GLU A 209 15.73 -0.32 3.67
N LEU A 210 16.42 0.59 3.00
CA LEU A 210 16.16 2.02 3.09
C LEU A 210 14.78 2.38 2.55
N THR A 211 14.37 1.77 1.43
CA THR A 211 13.02 1.95 0.88
C THR A 211 11.95 1.55 1.88
N ARG A 212 12.10 0.40 2.55
CA ARG A 212 11.16 -0.05 3.58
C ARG A 212 11.12 0.89 4.79
N GLU A 213 12.27 1.33 5.28
CA GLU A 213 12.36 2.23 6.44
C GLU A 213 11.75 3.61 6.13
N ILE A 214 12.08 4.21 4.99
CA ILE A 214 11.58 5.53 4.60
C ILE A 214 10.07 5.47 4.32
N THR A 215 9.60 4.46 3.59
CA THR A 215 8.18 4.26 3.31
C THR A 215 7.38 4.05 4.60
N GLY A 216 7.93 3.24 5.52
CA GLY A 216 7.34 2.98 6.85
C GLY A 216 7.23 4.22 7.73
N ALA A 217 8.08 5.24 7.52
CA ALA A 217 8.02 6.50 8.24
C ALA A 217 7.13 7.55 7.56
N VAL A 218 7.24 7.69 6.23
CA VAL A 218 6.53 8.74 5.46
C VAL A 218 5.02 8.51 5.45
N GLY A 219 4.56 7.29 5.16
CA GLY A 219 3.13 6.98 5.05
C GLY A 219 2.34 7.31 6.34
N PRO A 220 2.76 6.79 7.52
CA PRO A 220 2.13 7.13 8.80
C PRO A 220 2.20 8.62 9.14
N GLU A 221 3.29 9.32 8.79
CA GLU A 221 3.41 10.75 9.11
C GLU A 221 2.45 11.59 8.29
N VAL A 222 2.29 11.34 7.00
CA VAL A 222 1.26 11.98 6.17
C VAL A 222 -0.12 11.70 6.75
N SER A 223 -0.40 10.45 7.12
CA SER A 223 -1.69 10.08 7.73
C SER A 223 -1.96 10.85 9.03
N LYS A 224 -0.96 11.02 9.89
CA LYS A 224 -1.10 11.83 11.13
C LYS A 224 -1.40 13.29 10.84
N LEU A 225 -0.74 13.87 9.84
CA LEU A 225 -0.96 15.26 9.45
C LEU A 225 -2.37 15.47 8.93
N GLU A 226 -2.84 14.58 8.06
CA GLU A 226 -4.18 14.66 7.49
C GLU A 226 -5.29 14.37 8.52
N MET A 227 -5.08 13.41 9.41
CA MET A 227 -5.99 13.21 10.54
C MET A 227 -6.15 14.48 11.39
N ARG A 228 -5.05 15.17 11.70
CA ARG A 228 -5.09 16.44 12.45
C ARG A 228 -5.78 17.54 11.67
N ARG A 229 -5.54 17.63 10.36
CA ARG A 229 -6.18 18.59 9.47
C ARG A 229 -7.69 18.36 9.43
N ALA A 230 -8.12 17.15 9.17
CA ALA A 230 -9.53 16.78 9.06
C ALA A 230 -10.32 17.10 10.34
N VAL A 231 -9.77 16.80 11.53
CA VAL A 231 -10.44 17.09 12.82
C VAL A 231 -10.61 18.59 13.07
N ASN A 232 -9.69 19.42 12.56
CA ASN A 232 -9.73 20.87 12.76
C ASN A 232 -10.59 21.60 11.71
N GLN A 233 -11.07 20.90 10.65
CA GLN A 233 -11.96 21.50 9.65
C GLN A 233 -13.40 21.62 10.17
N PRO A 234 -14.16 22.69 9.76
CA PRO A 234 -15.58 22.82 10.07
C PRO A 234 -16.41 21.67 9.46
N VAL A 235 -17.43 21.21 10.17
CA VAL A 235 -18.31 20.08 9.76
C VAL A 235 -19.13 20.38 8.49
N ARG A 236 -19.15 21.59 7.99
CA ARG A 236 -20.05 22.01 6.89
C ARG A 236 -19.67 21.49 5.51
N ASP A 237 -18.37 21.23 5.27
CA ASP A 237 -17.84 20.84 3.95
C ASP A 237 -17.02 19.55 4.03
N ILE A 238 -17.56 18.52 4.72
CA ILE A 238 -16.86 17.25 4.94
C ILE A 238 -17.02 16.37 3.72
N ASP A 239 -15.91 16.03 3.11
CA ASP A 239 -15.82 15.05 2.04
C ASP A 239 -15.61 13.61 2.57
N PHE A 240 -15.52 12.65 1.63
CA PHE A 240 -15.24 11.24 1.93
C PHE A 240 -13.91 11.07 2.68
N TRP A 241 -12.87 11.78 2.27
CA TRP A 241 -11.53 11.65 2.86
C TRP A 241 -11.47 12.24 4.27
N ASP A 242 -12.15 13.34 4.50
CA ASP A 242 -12.31 13.90 5.84
C ASP A 242 -12.97 12.86 6.78
N CYS A 243 -13.98 12.15 6.31
CA CYS A 243 -14.61 11.08 7.08
C CYS A 243 -13.62 9.94 7.40
N ILE A 244 -12.82 9.51 6.40
CA ILE A 244 -11.77 8.50 6.57
C ILE A 244 -10.75 8.95 7.63
N HIS A 245 -10.22 10.17 7.49
CA HIS A 245 -9.19 10.69 8.40
C HIS A 245 -9.74 10.92 9.82
N ARG A 246 -10.98 11.37 9.95
CA ARG A 246 -11.65 11.51 11.26
C ARG A 246 -11.86 10.14 11.92
N SER A 247 -12.31 9.15 11.16
CA SER A 247 -12.44 7.78 11.68
C SER A 247 -11.09 7.24 12.17
N MET A 248 -10.02 7.37 11.36
CA MET A 248 -8.67 6.98 11.74
C MET A 248 -8.16 7.73 12.99
N TRP A 249 -8.40 9.04 13.06
CA TRP A 249 -8.05 9.85 14.24
C TRP A 249 -8.68 9.31 15.50
N HIS A 250 -9.98 9.03 15.45
CA HIS A 250 -10.70 8.52 16.60
C HIS A 250 -10.26 7.09 16.98
N LEU A 251 -9.96 6.23 16.01
CA LEU A 251 -9.41 4.90 16.27
C LEU A 251 -8.04 4.99 16.98
N SER A 252 -7.18 5.95 16.59
CA SER A 252 -5.84 6.08 17.20
C SER A 252 -5.83 6.57 18.66
N ARG A 253 -6.96 6.99 19.19
CA ARG A 253 -7.04 7.46 20.59
C ARG A 253 -7.28 6.35 21.62
N PHE A 254 -7.78 5.20 21.18
CA PHE A 254 -8.10 4.06 22.06
C PHE A 254 -8.92 4.43 23.29
N GLU A 255 -9.97 5.22 23.10
CA GLU A 255 -10.92 5.67 24.10
C GLU A 255 -12.34 5.20 23.72
N ARG A 256 -13.19 4.87 24.70
CA ARG A 256 -14.56 4.36 24.45
C ARG A 256 -15.38 5.32 23.58
N ASP A 257 -15.43 6.59 23.95
CA ASP A 257 -16.19 7.61 23.22
C ASP A 257 -15.60 7.88 21.82
N SER A 258 -14.28 7.78 21.70
CA SER A 258 -13.61 7.92 20.42
C SER A 258 -13.92 6.75 19.48
N SER A 259 -14.02 5.52 20.00
CA SER A 259 -14.41 4.35 19.18
C SER A 259 -15.80 4.51 18.56
N THR A 260 -16.78 5.02 19.31
CA THR A 260 -18.13 5.31 18.80
C THR A 260 -18.11 6.41 17.73
N LYS A 261 -17.30 7.44 17.92
CA LYS A 261 -17.12 8.48 16.90
C LYS A 261 -16.42 7.95 15.65
N ALA A 262 -15.45 7.05 15.81
CA ALA A 262 -14.79 6.39 14.69
C ALA A 262 -15.79 5.60 13.83
N GLU A 263 -16.68 4.85 14.46
CA GLU A 263 -17.77 4.13 13.81
C GLU A 263 -18.68 5.10 13.03
N THR A 264 -19.10 6.20 13.67
CA THR A 264 -19.96 7.20 13.04
C THR A 264 -19.33 7.76 11.76
N TRP A 265 -18.05 8.10 11.81
CA TRP A 265 -17.34 8.62 10.63
C TRP A 265 -17.10 7.56 9.56
N ALA A 266 -16.82 6.32 9.93
CA ALA A 266 -16.71 5.21 8.97
C ALA A 266 -18.04 4.96 8.24
N ARG A 267 -19.17 4.97 8.97
CA ARG A 267 -20.50 4.86 8.37
C ARG A 267 -20.80 6.02 7.43
N ARG A 268 -20.45 7.25 7.81
CA ARG A 268 -20.60 8.41 6.95
C ARG A 268 -19.75 8.31 5.68
N ALA A 269 -18.54 7.79 5.77
CA ALA A 269 -17.71 7.50 4.60
C ALA A 269 -18.37 6.46 3.67
N ILE A 270 -18.98 5.41 4.24
CA ILE A 270 -19.74 4.40 3.46
C ILE A 270 -20.96 5.02 2.77
N GLU A 271 -21.69 5.93 3.43
CA GLU A 271 -22.80 6.65 2.81
C GLU A 271 -22.35 7.48 1.60
N LEU A 272 -21.20 8.14 1.69
CA LEU A 272 -20.63 8.92 0.59
C LEU A 272 -20.06 8.05 -0.53
N GLN A 273 -19.40 6.94 -0.18
CA GLN A 273 -18.83 5.98 -1.13
C GLN A 273 -19.07 4.52 -0.67
N PRO A 274 -20.20 3.91 -1.03
CA PRO A 274 -20.58 2.56 -0.57
C PRO A 274 -19.63 1.44 -0.99
N ASN A 275 -18.85 1.66 -2.06
CA ASN A 275 -17.91 0.69 -2.60
C ASN A 275 -16.46 0.93 -2.12
N SER A 276 -16.25 1.67 -1.06
CA SER A 276 -14.92 1.89 -0.50
C SER A 276 -14.51 0.75 0.43
N SER A 277 -13.55 -0.07 0.01
CA SER A 277 -12.90 -1.09 0.84
C SER A 277 -12.38 -0.50 2.16
N ARG A 278 -11.72 0.66 2.08
CA ARG A 278 -11.15 1.36 3.24
C ARG A 278 -12.21 1.78 4.27
N ALA A 279 -13.35 2.31 3.84
CA ALA A 279 -14.41 2.73 4.76
C ALA A 279 -14.99 1.53 5.52
N HIS A 280 -15.20 0.40 4.83
CA HIS A 280 -15.63 -0.85 5.45
C HIS A 280 -14.58 -1.43 6.40
N SER A 281 -13.28 -1.33 6.07
CA SER A 281 -12.20 -1.75 6.96
C SER A 281 -12.12 -0.92 8.24
N LEU A 282 -12.31 0.40 8.16
CA LEU A 282 -12.36 1.27 9.35
C LEU A 282 -13.59 0.99 10.22
N LEU A 283 -14.73 0.67 9.61
CA LEU A 283 -15.91 0.21 10.35
C LEU A 283 -15.61 -1.10 11.09
N ALA A 284 -14.93 -2.04 10.44
CA ALA A 284 -14.52 -3.29 11.06
C ALA A 284 -13.59 -3.04 12.26
N PHE A 285 -12.58 -2.19 12.12
CA PHE A 285 -11.68 -1.83 13.22
C PHE A 285 -12.41 -1.13 14.38
N SER A 286 -13.43 -0.29 14.10
CA SER A 286 -14.23 0.34 15.15
C SER A 286 -14.93 -0.72 16.01
N HIS A 287 -15.54 -1.72 15.39
CA HIS A 287 -16.18 -2.83 16.09
C HIS A 287 -15.18 -3.75 16.80
N LEU A 288 -13.99 -3.99 16.20
CA LEU A 288 -12.92 -4.75 16.86
C LEU A 288 -12.43 -4.05 18.13
N HIS A 289 -12.24 -2.72 18.12
CA HIS A 289 -11.88 -1.97 19.32
C HIS A 289 -12.94 -2.10 20.41
N GLN A 290 -14.23 -2.02 20.05
CA GLN A 290 -15.32 -2.23 21.00
C GLN A 290 -15.28 -3.62 21.65
N ALA A 291 -14.90 -4.64 20.86
CA ALA A 291 -14.78 -6.01 21.35
C ALA A 291 -13.53 -6.21 22.22
N ILE A 292 -12.36 -5.77 21.75
CA ILE A 292 -11.06 -5.95 22.43
C ILE A 292 -11.05 -5.31 23.80
N PHE A 293 -11.49 -4.05 23.85
CA PHE A 293 -11.48 -3.26 25.10
C PHE A 293 -12.75 -3.43 25.95
N LYS A 294 -13.63 -4.38 25.57
CA LYS A 294 -14.91 -4.65 26.25
C LYS A 294 -15.75 -3.38 26.44
N TRP A 295 -15.76 -2.50 25.45
CA TRP A 295 -16.57 -1.28 25.46
C TRP A 295 -18.00 -1.55 24.98
N SER A 296 -18.25 -2.68 24.31
CA SER A 296 -19.57 -3.19 23.99
C SER A 296 -20.01 -4.19 25.06
N ASP A 297 -21.26 -4.08 25.52
CA ASP A 297 -21.87 -5.07 26.39
C ASP A 297 -22.09 -6.42 25.68
N GLU A 298 -22.15 -6.40 24.35
CA GLU A 298 -22.33 -7.58 23.49
C GLU A 298 -21.09 -7.83 22.62
N VAL A 299 -19.99 -8.29 23.23
CA VAL A 299 -18.71 -8.53 22.56
C VAL A 299 -18.85 -9.45 21.33
N ARG A 300 -19.66 -10.51 21.40
CA ARG A 300 -19.87 -11.42 20.28
C ARG A 300 -20.53 -10.73 19.09
N GLN A 301 -21.48 -9.84 19.34
CA GLN A 301 -22.13 -9.05 18.29
C GLN A 301 -21.12 -8.08 17.64
N ALA A 302 -20.31 -7.40 18.43
CA ALA A 302 -19.27 -6.51 17.92
C ALA A 302 -18.29 -7.26 17.01
N VAL A 303 -17.83 -8.46 17.39
CA VAL A 303 -16.96 -9.30 16.54
C VAL A 303 -17.68 -9.73 15.26
N SER A 304 -18.96 -10.11 15.32
CA SER A 304 -19.74 -10.48 14.14
C SER A 304 -19.90 -9.30 13.16
N GLN A 305 -20.18 -8.10 13.68
CA GLN A 305 -20.28 -6.88 12.89
C GLN A 305 -18.94 -6.50 12.27
N ALA A 306 -17.85 -6.65 13.02
CA ALA A 306 -16.49 -6.44 12.51
C ALA A 306 -16.18 -7.37 11.33
N ARG A 307 -16.48 -8.67 11.48
CA ARG A 307 -16.31 -9.66 10.43
C ARG A 307 -17.10 -9.30 9.18
N THR A 308 -18.39 -9.01 9.31
CA THR A 308 -19.25 -8.63 8.17
C THR A 308 -18.72 -7.41 7.42
N ALA A 309 -18.31 -6.37 8.15
CA ALA A 309 -17.72 -5.17 7.53
C ALA A 309 -16.38 -5.49 6.84
N ALA A 310 -15.51 -6.29 7.46
CA ALA A 310 -14.23 -6.69 6.90
C ALA A 310 -14.39 -7.56 5.64
N GLU A 311 -15.31 -8.54 5.64
CA GLU A 311 -15.65 -9.36 4.48
C GLU A 311 -16.09 -8.49 3.30
N ARG A 312 -16.91 -7.47 3.57
CA ARG A 312 -17.31 -6.50 2.54
C ARG A 312 -16.11 -5.72 2.02
N GLY A 313 -15.20 -5.28 2.88
CA GLY A 313 -13.97 -4.61 2.49
C GLY A 313 -13.11 -5.45 1.55
N VAL A 314 -12.89 -6.72 1.89
CA VAL A 314 -12.12 -7.67 1.06
C VAL A 314 -12.83 -7.97 -0.26
N ALA A 315 -14.18 -8.13 -0.25
CA ALA A 315 -14.95 -8.34 -1.47
C ALA A 315 -14.85 -7.16 -2.45
N LEU A 316 -14.77 -5.92 -1.94
CA LEU A 316 -14.61 -4.72 -2.75
C LEU A 316 -13.19 -4.54 -3.30
N ASN A 317 -12.18 -4.90 -2.53
CA ASN A 317 -10.79 -4.90 -2.96
C ASN A 317 -10.00 -6.06 -2.30
N PRO A 318 -9.88 -7.20 -2.98
CA PRO A 318 -9.18 -8.36 -2.44
C PRO A 318 -7.70 -8.14 -2.14
N ASN A 319 -7.07 -7.10 -2.70
CA ASN A 319 -5.67 -6.76 -2.51
C ASN A 319 -5.46 -5.52 -1.62
N ASP A 320 -6.49 -5.08 -0.90
CA ASP A 320 -6.33 -4.01 0.10
C ASP A 320 -5.73 -4.59 1.39
N PRO A 321 -4.48 -4.23 1.76
CA PRO A 321 -3.84 -4.77 2.95
C PRO A 321 -4.59 -4.40 4.24
N LEU A 322 -5.30 -3.27 4.28
CA LEU A 322 -6.09 -2.87 5.44
C LEU A 322 -7.32 -3.76 5.61
N ALA A 323 -8.01 -4.10 4.48
CA ALA A 323 -9.16 -5.00 4.49
C ALA A 323 -8.75 -6.43 4.90
N LEU A 324 -7.66 -6.93 4.33
CA LEU A 324 -7.10 -8.24 4.69
C LEU A 324 -6.71 -8.28 6.18
N THR A 325 -6.10 -7.20 6.69
CA THR A 325 -5.72 -7.10 8.11
C THR A 325 -6.95 -7.11 9.00
N SER A 326 -7.99 -6.32 8.68
CA SER A 326 -9.21 -6.25 9.48
C SER A 326 -9.96 -7.59 9.50
N LEU A 327 -10.03 -8.30 8.35
CA LEU A 327 -10.69 -9.60 8.28
C LEU A 327 -9.88 -10.68 9.03
N GLY A 328 -8.58 -10.77 8.77
CA GLY A 328 -7.73 -11.75 9.46
C GLY A 328 -7.75 -11.54 10.98
N PHE A 329 -7.74 -10.29 11.42
CA PHE A 329 -7.83 -9.99 12.85
C PHE A 329 -9.21 -10.36 13.44
N ALA A 330 -10.32 -10.10 12.73
CA ALA A 330 -11.65 -10.51 13.15
C ALA A 330 -11.79 -12.05 13.25
N LEU A 331 -11.23 -12.79 12.27
CA LEU A 331 -11.22 -14.25 12.25
C LEU A 331 -10.41 -14.84 13.41
N SER A 332 -9.30 -14.19 13.79
CA SER A 332 -8.51 -14.62 14.94
C SER A 332 -9.32 -14.60 16.25
N PHE A 333 -10.23 -13.62 16.41
CA PHE A 333 -11.12 -13.53 17.58
C PHE A 333 -12.20 -14.61 17.64
N ILE A 334 -12.60 -15.17 16.51
CA ILE A 334 -13.59 -16.27 16.48
C ILE A 334 -12.93 -17.66 16.48
N GLY A 335 -11.61 -17.72 16.55
CA GLY A 335 -10.85 -18.97 16.61
C GLY A 335 -10.51 -19.60 15.25
N ASP A 336 -10.81 -18.93 14.15
CA ASP A 336 -10.40 -19.37 12.82
C ASP A 336 -8.97 -18.90 12.51
N HIS A 337 -8.02 -19.51 13.24
CA HIS A 337 -6.63 -19.08 13.21
C HIS A 337 -5.93 -19.39 11.88
N GLU A 338 -6.29 -20.48 11.20
CA GLU A 338 -5.68 -20.87 9.95
C GLU A 338 -5.98 -19.84 8.85
N GLN A 339 -7.24 -19.50 8.64
CA GLN A 339 -7.65 -18.51 7.66
C GLN A 339 -7.17 -17.11 8.05
N ALA A 340 -7.14 -16.78 9.35
CA ALA A 340 -6.61 -15.52 9.85
C ALA A 340 -5.14 -15.34 9.47
N VAL A 341 -4.29 -16.34 9.70
CA VAL A 341 -2.86 -16.31 9.37
C VAL A 341 -2.66 -16.14 7.87
N GLU A 342 -3.39 -16.91 7.02
CA GLU A 342 -3.27 -16.81 5.56
C GLU A 342 -3.54 -15.36 5.06
N LEU A 343 -4.63 -14.75 5.52
CA LEU A 343 -5.00 -13.38 5.13
C LEU A 343 -3.97 -12.35 5.63
N LEU A 344 -3.47 -12.52 6.85
CA LEU A 344 -2.51 -11.60 7.45
C LEU A 344 -1.12 -11.73 6.82
N GLU A 345 -0.67 -12.94 6.50
CA GLU A 345 0.54 -13.14 5.70
C GLU A 345 0.44 -12.48 4.33
N ARG A 346 -0.75 -12.59 3.68
CA ARG A 346 -1.00 -11.89 2.42
C ARG A 346 -0.97 -10.37 2.60
N ALA A 347 -1.56 -9.83 3.67
CA ALA A 347 -1.51 -8.40 3.98
C ALA A 347 -0.07 -7.90 4.15
N VAL A 348 0.77 -8.65 4.88
CA VAL A 348 2.19 -8.34 5.08
C VAL A 348 3.00 -8.45 3.79
N ARG A 349 2.68 -9.41 2.91
CA ARG A 349 3.34 -9.50 1.58
C ARG A 349 3.00 -8.30 0.69
N ILE A 350 1.74 -7.83 0.70
CA ILE A 350 1.32 -6.67 -0.10
C ILE A 350 1.90 -5.37 0.47
N ASN A 351 1.89 -5.21 1.80
CA ASN A 351 2.45 -4.04 2.47
C ASN A 351 3.46 -4.45 3.56
N PRO A 352 4.71 -4.70 3.19
CA PRO A 352 5.76 -5.09 4.13
C PRO A 352 6.09 -4.04 5.19
N SER A 353 5.74 -2.78 4.97
CA SER A 353 6.00 -1.66 5.89
C SER A 353 4.85 -1.39 6.89
N SER A 354 3.81 -2.22 6.87
CA SER A 354 2.68 -2.08 7.80
C SER A 354 2.98 -2.70 9.16
N ALA A 355 3.26 -1.86 10.17
CA ALA A 355 3.38 -2.30 11.56
C ALA A 355 2.09 -2.95 12.06
N MET A 356 0.92 -2.42 11.68
CA MET A 356 -0.40 -2.95 12.02
C MET A 356 -0.60 -4.38 11.50
N ALA A 357 -0.27 -4.64 10.22
CA ALA A 357 -0.41 -5.97 9.64
C ALA A 357 0.57 -6.97 10.29
N ALA A 358 1.82 -6.54 10.55
CA ALA A 358 2.80 -7.37 11.23
C ALA A 358 2.40 -7.69 12.68
N TRP A 359 1.84 -6.72 13.41
CA TRP A 359 1.30 -6.95 14.75
C TRP A 359 0.11 -7.92 14.72
N ALA A 360 -0.87 -7.69 13.85
CA ALA A 360 -2.03 -8.56 13.72
C ALA A 360 -1.65 -9.99 13.36
N LEU A 361 -0.66 -10.16 12.47
CA LEU A 361 -0.11 -11.47 12.13
C LEU A 361 0.53 -12.13 13.36
N GLY A 362 1.36 -11.43 14.10
CA GLY A 362 1.96 -11.95 15.31
C GLY A 362 0.93 -12.34 16.38
N ALA A 363 -0.13 -11.54 16.54
CA ALA A 363 -1.22 -11.84 17.46
C ALA A 363 -2.03 -13.09 17.05
N ALA A 364 -2.11 -13.40 15.74
CA ALA A 364 -2.79 -14.59 15.23
C ALA A 364 -1.92 -15.85 15.25
N LEU A 365 -0.62 -15.73 15.00
CA LEU A 365 0.31 -16.85 14.93
C LEU A 365 0.49 -17.58 16.26
N GLY A 366 0.52 -16.85 17.39
CA GLY A 366 0.65 -17.46 18.72
C GLY A 366 -0.45 -18.49 19.00
N PRO A 367 -1.74 -18.10 18.97
CA PRO A 367 -2.87 -19.03 19.12
C PRO A 367 -2.94 -20.12 18.02
N ALA A 368 -2.39 -19.85 16.83
CA ALA A 368 -2.25 -20.86 15.77
C ALA A 368 -1.15 -21.92 16.05
N GLY A 369 -0.47 -21.86 17.20
CA GLY A 369 0.58 -22.82 17.57
C GLY A 369 1.96 -22.51 16.97
N ARG A 370 2.17 -21.29 16.45
CA ARG A 370 3.42 -20.82 15.85
C ARG A 370 4.04 -19.67 16.68
N PRO A 371 4.37 -19.88 17.97
CA PRO A 371 4.78 -18.77 18.86
C PRO A 371 6.11 -18.12 18.48
N ASP A 372 7.06 -18.85 17.89
CA ASP A 372 8.33 -18.29 17.45
C ASP A 372 8.15 -17.34 16.25
N ASP A 373 7.35 -17.72 15.28
CA ASP A 373 6.99 -16.87 14.15
C ASP A 373 6.21 -15.63 14.62
N ALA A 374 5.34 -15.80 15.63
CA ALA A 374 4.61 -14.71 16.26
C ALA A 374 5.56 -13.67 16.84
N ILE A 375 6.58 -14.10 17.61
CA ILE A 375 7.56 -13.21 18.21
C ILE A 375 8.33 -12.45 17.13
N GLN A 376 8.80 -13.12 16.07
CA GLN A 376 9.50 -12.46 14.96
C GLN A 376 8.63 -11.39 14.27
N SER A 377 7.35 -11.70 14.04
CA SER A 377 6.41 -10.74 13.43
C SER A 377 6.16 -9.53 14.33
N LEU A 378 6.04 -9.74 15.64
CA LEU A 378 5.88 -8.67 16.65
C LEU A 378 7.13 -7.80 16.79
N GLU A 379 8.31 -8.40 16.79
CA GLU A 379 9.58 -7.65 16.74
C GLU A 379 9.67 -6.79 15.48
N ARG A 380 9.23 -7.32 14.33
CA ARG A 380 9.15 -6.55 13.10
C ARG A 380 8.18 -5.38 13.24
N ALA A 381 6.99 -5.58 13.83
CA ALA A 381 6.03 -4.50 14.08
C ALA A 381 6.63 -3.38 14.93
N ILE A 382 7.35 -3.73 16.01
CA ILE A 382 8.05 -2.79 16.89
C ILE A 382 9.14 -2.02 16.13
N ARG A 383 9.94 -2.69 15.29
CA ARG A 383 10.96 -2.03 14.47
C ARG A 383 10.35 -1.06 13.46
N LEU A 384 9.20 -1.41 12.86
CA LEU A 384 8.50 -0.56 11.89
C LEU A 384 7.83 0.67 12.55
N SER A 385 7.42 0.56 13.81
CA SER A 385 6.75 1.66 14.53
C SER A 385 7.16 1.68 16.02
N PRO A 386 8.38 2.13 16.35
CA PRO A 386 8.93 2.06 17.72
C PRO A 386 8.21 2.98 18.72
N GLN A 387 7.43 3.94 18.25
CA GLN A 387 6.59 4.83 19.06
C GLN A 387 5.10 4.67 18.72
N ASP A 388 4.70 3.43 18.39
CA ASP A 388 3.30 3.15 18.08
C ASP A 388 2.41 3.41 19.31
N PRO A 389 1.25 4.06 19.15
CA PRO A 389 0.27 4.19 20.24
C PRO A 389 -0.23 2.84 20.79
N LEU A 390 -0.15 1.79 19.95
CA LEU A 390 -0.48 0.40 20.31
C LEU A 390 0.70 -0.40 20.86
N MET A 391 1.83 0.21 21.18
CA MET A 391 2.99 -0.53 21.67
C MET A 391 2.67 -1.48 22.83
N HIS A 392 1.78 -1.08 23.71
CA HIS A 392 1.30 -1.92 24.80
C HIS A 392 0.60 -3.20 24.29
N GLU A 393 -0.15 -3.13 23.20
CA GLU A 393 -0.79 -4.30 22.56
C GLU A 393 0.24 -5.19 21.85
N PHE A 394 1.26 -4.58 21.22
CA PHE A 394 2.35 -5.35 20.61
C PHE A 394 3.08 -6.19 21.67
N LEU A 395 3.39 -5.56 22.80
CA LEU A 395 4.04 -6.23 23.92
C LEU A 395 3.12 -7.25 24.60
N PHE A 396 1.80 -6.97 24.72
CA PHE A 396 0.84 -7.94 25.23
C PHE A 396 0.80 -9.20 24.38
N ALA A 397 0.67 -9.06 23.03
CA ALA A 397 0.69 -10.19 22.11
C ALA A 397 2.02 -10.96 22.18
N MET A 398 3.15 -10.25 22.34
CA MET A 398 4.47 -10.86 22.50
C MET A 398 4.57 -11.64 23.82
N SER A 399 4.05 -11.11 24.91
CA SER A 399 4.04 -11.83 26.19
C SER A 399 3.20 -13.10 26.11
N ALA A 400 2.03 -13.04 25.47
CA ALA A 400 1.18 -14.22 25.24
C ALA A 400 1.91 -15.28 24.36
N SER A 401 2.66 -14.85 23.36
CA SER A 401 3.44 -15.76 22.50
C SER A 401 4.58 -16.43 23.28
N HIS A 402 5.27 -15.69 24.16
CA HIS A 402 6.27 -16.28 25.09
C HIS A 402 5.63 -17.27 26.07
N PHE A 403 4.43 -16.97 26.58
CA PHE A 403 3.70 -17.89 27.45
C PHE A 403 3.38 -19.22 26.73
N ILE A 404 2.86 -19.16 25.50
CA ILE A 404 2.54 -20.34 24.68
C ILE A 404 3.82 -21.14 24.36
N ALA A 405 4.95 -20.46 24.18
CA ALA A 405 6.26 -21.08 23.96
C ALA A 405 6.90 -21.69 25.25
N GLY A 406 6.25 -21.55 26.43
CA GLY A 406 6.80 -22.01 27.71
C GLY A 406 7.93 -21.12 28.26
N ARG A 407 8.17 -19.94 27.71
CA ARG A 407 9.21 -18.99 28.10
C ARG A 407 8.67 -18.02 29.15
N TYR A 408 8.43 -18.51 30.37
CA TYR A 408 7.69 -17.78 31.39
C TYR A 408 8.42 -16.54 31.92
N ASP A 409 9.76 -16.56 32.01
CA ASP A 409 10.54 -15.41 32.46
C ASP A 409 10.43 -14.25 31.47
N GLU A 410 10.53 -14.54 30.17
CA GLU A 410 10.36 -13.56 29.11
C GLU A 410 8.93 -13.05 29.05
N CYS A 411 7.94 -13.92 29.21
CA CYS A 411 6.53 -13.55 29.30
C CYS A 411 6.32 -12.50 30.40
N ILE A 412 6.82 -12.75 31.63
CA ILE A 412 6.70 -11.84 32.78
C ILE A 412 7.39 -10.50 32.49
N ARG A 413 8.61 -10.55 31.93
CA ARG A 413 9.37 -9.36 31.59
C ARG A 413 8.63 -8.46 30.59
N VAL A 414 8.13 -9.05 29.49
CA VAL A 414 7.44 -8.32 28.42
C VAL A 414 6.06 -7.84 28.89
N ALA A 415 5.34 -8.65 29.66
CA ALA A 415 4.05 -8.25 30.24
C ALA A 415 4.18 -7.02 31.15
N ARG A 416 5.23 -6.94 31.98
CA ARG A 416 5.52 -5.75 32.79
C ARG A 416 5.73 -4.50 31.94
N GLN A 417 6.48 -4.61 30.86
CA GLN A 417 6.70 -3.49 29.93
C GLN A 417 5.38 -3.02 29.30
N SER A 418 4.48 -3.95 28.94
CA SER A 418 3.15 -3.60 28.44
C SER A 418 2.33 -2.82 29.47
N LEU A 419 2.31 -3.28 30.73
CA LEU A 419 1.59 -2.63 31.83
C LEU A 419 2.17 -1.27 32.22
N ASP A 420 3.49 -1.08 32.10
CA ASP A 420 4.14 0.21 32.34
C ASP A 420 3.68 1.28 31.33
N LEU A 421 3.41 0.87 30.09
CA LEU A 421 2.89 1.77 29.06
C LEU A 421 1.39 2.08 29.25
N ARG A 422 0.63 1.16 29.81
CA ARG A 422 -0.80 1.33 30.06
C ARG A 422 -1.23 0.67 31.38
N PRO A 423 -1.08 1.35 32.51
CA PRO A 423 -1.56 0.87 33.80
C PRO A 423 -3.08 0.69 33.78
N GLY A 424 -3.56 -0.51 34.12
CA GLY A 424 -5.00 -0.82 34.21
C GLY A 424 -5.57 -1.63 33.05
N MET A 425 -4.72 -2.23 32.23
CA MET A 425 -5.13 -3.32 31.32
C MET A 425 -5.49 -4.60 32.09
#